data_c91b575cf866854d062c34d470f36a6b
#
_entry.id   c91b575cf866854d062c34d470f36a6b
#
_cell.length_a   1.000
_cell.length_b   1.000
_cell.length_c   1.000
_cell.angle_alpha   90.00
_cell.angle_beta   90.00
_cell.angle_gamma   90.00
#
_symmetry.space_group_name_H-M   'P 1'
#
loop_
_entity.id
_entity.type
_entity.pdbx_description
1 polymer ?
#
loop_
_entity_poly.entity_id
_entity_poly.type
_entity_poly.pdbx_seq_one_letter_code
_entity_poly.pdbx_strand_id
1 'polypeptide(L)'
;MRNLLAVTVLLLAACAHTTPPDQMRTELLSMRDADQEVHKRWLKDQQSRALKDEMAALNTKHVARVRAFIRELGTWPGASIVGKDGSGAAWTIIQHAPPEVIHELLPMMERAAEKDEVSFGLVATTIDRDLVHQGKKQRYGTQFDTSGDKCEPLPLEDPERVEELRKRAGLGPLGEYAEMLCKLYKQ
;
A
#
# COMPACT_ATOMS: atom_id res chain seq x y z
N MET A 1 18.93 62.52 19.75
CA MET A 1 19.16 61.78 18.49
C MET A 1 19.06 60.28 18.79
N ARG A 2 17.95 59.67 18.42
CA ARG A 2 17.67 58.21 18.69
C ARG A 2 17.91 57.47 17.40
N ASN A 3 19.00 56.68 17.38
CA ASN A 3 19.29 55.79 16.27
C ASN A 3 18.34 54.57 16.30
N LEU A 4 17.42 54.48 15.35
CA LEU A 4 16.66 53.24 15.06
C LEU A 4 17.58 52.30 14.22
N LEU A 5 18.03 51.22 14.85
CA LEU A 5 18.63 50.09 14.13
C LEU A 5 17.48 49.27 13.51
N ALA A 6 17.36 49.33 12.19
CA ALA A 6 16.47 48.46 11.44
C ALA A 6 17.10 47.05 11.36
N VAL A 7 16.51 46.08 12.06
CA VAL A 7 16.86 44.66 11.95
C VAL A 7 16.15 44.10 10.72
N THR A 8 16.90 43.93 9.64
CA THR A 8 16.41 43.24 8.43
C THR A 8 16.45 41.73 8.68
N VAL A 9 15.29 41.13 8.95
CA VAL A 9 15.16 39.67 9.03
C VAL A 9 15.17 39.13 7.59
N LEU A 10 16.29 38.56 7.18
CA LEU A 10 16.36 37.74 5.95
C LEU A 10 15.61 36.44 6.18
N LEU A 11 14.38 36.34 5.66
CA LEU A 11 13.67 35.08 5.49
C LEU A 11 14.37 34.28 4.38
N LEU A 12 15.27 33.38 4.76
CA LEU A 12 15.75 32.31 3.87
C LEU A 12 14.57 31.38 3.59
N ALA A 13 13.88 31.60 2.48
CA ALA A 13 12.96 30.61 1.91
C ALA A 13 13.83 29.41 1.50
N ALA A 14 13.87 28.40 2.34
CA ALA A 14 14.39 27.09 1.95
C ALA A 14 13.48 26.61 0.81
N CYS A 15 13.99 26.65 -0.44
CA CYS A 15 13.37 25.96 -1.55
C CYS A 15 13.36 24.47 -1.19
N ALA A 16 12.22 23.98 -0.70
CA ALA A 16 12.01 22.55 -0.56
C ALA A 16 12.14 21.97 -1.97
N HIS A 17 13.23 21.25 -2.23
CA HIS A 17 13.40 20.50 -3.46
C HIS A 17 12.38 19.39 -3.44
N THR A 18 11.30 19.56 -4.17
CA THR A 18 10.31 18.50 -4.37
C THR A 18 10.89 17.50 -5.36
N THR A 19 10.78 16.21 -5.03
CA THR A 19 11.24 15.14 -5.92
C THR A 19 10.43 15.21 -7.23
N PRO A 20 11.06 15.25 -8.42
CA PRO A 20 10.34 15.27 -9.69
C PRO A 20 9.43 14.03 -9.85
N PRO A 21 8.24 14.15 -10.45
CA PRO A 21 7.30 13.05 -10.63
C PRO A 21 7.90 11.80 -11.28
N ASP A 22 8.70 11.95 -12.33
CA ASP A 22 9.38 10.84 -13.02
C ASP A 22 10.40 10.14 -12.12
N GLN A 23 11.08 10.90 -11.26
CA GLN A 23 11.99 10.33 -10.28
C GLN A 23 11.21 9.58 -9.19
N MET A 24 10.11 10.16 -8.68
CA MET A 24 9.22 9.46 -7.73
C MET A 24 8.73 8.15 -8.31
N ARG A 25 8.23 8.16 -9.55
CA ARG A 25 7.78 6.96 -10.25
C ARG A 25 8.88 5.92 -10.35
N THR A 26 10.07 6.30 -10.78
CA THR A 26 11.21 5.39 -10.91
C THR A 26 11.59 4.77 -9.57
N GLU A 27 11.64 5.56 -8.50
CA GLU A 27 11.92 5.06 -7.15
C GLU A 27 10.82 4.10 -6.66
N LEU A 28 9.54 4.43 -6.86
CA LEU A 28 8.40 3.57 -6.46
C LEU A 28 8.45 2.22 -7.17
N LEU A 29 8.71 2.20 -8.48
CA LEU A 29 8.83 0.98 -9.26
C LEU A 29 10.01 0.13 -8.77
N SER A 30 11.17 0.73 -8.53
CA SER A 30 12.34 0.03 -8.00
C SER A 30 12.09 -0.57 -6.61
N MET A 31 11.41 0.16 -5.73
CA MET A 31 11.04 -0.33 -4.39
C MET A 31 10.06 -1.50 -4.47
N ARG A 32 9.04 -1.43 -5.34
CA ARG A 32 8.11 -2.53 -5.59
C ARG A 32 8.85 -3.77 -6.11
N ASP A 33 9.75 -3.61 -7.05
CA ASP A 33 10.47 -4.73 -7.65
C ASP A 33 11.35 -5.44 -6.62
N ALA A 34 12.01 -4.68 -5.74
CA ALA A 34 12.78 -5.23 -4.62
C ALA A 34 11.88 -5.96 -3.60
N ASP A 35 10.74 -5.38 -3.25
CA ASP A 35 9.74 -6.00 -2.36
C ASP A 35 9.21 -7.32 -2.95
N GLN A 36 8.83 -7.33 -4.22
CA GLN A 36 8.30 -8.52 -4.88
C GLN A 36 9.36 -9.61 -5.08
N GLU A 37 10.62 -9.25 -5.26
CA GLU A 37 11.71 -10.22 -5.38
C GLU A 37 11.95 -10.96 -4.07
N VAL A 38 12.03 -10.26 -2.95
CA VAL A 38 12.20 -10.92 -1.65
C VAL A 38 10.97 -11.74 -1.28
N HIS A 39 9.77 -11.26 -1.63
CA HIS A 39 8.52 -12.00 -1.41
C HIS A 39 8.47 -13.32 -2.20
N LYS A 40 8.88 -13.32 -3.48
CA LYS A 40 9.01 -14.54 -4.28
C LYS A 40 9.99 -15.55 -3.68
N ARG A 41 11.10 -15.10 -3.12
CA ARG A 41 12.06 -15.95 -2.42
C ARG A 41 11.44 -16.54 -1.16
N TRP A 42 10.71 -15.72 -0.39
CA TRP A 42 10.02 -16.16 0.81
C TRP A 42 8.92 -17.21 0.51
N LEU A 43 8.16 -17.07 -0.56
CA LEU A 43 7.15 -18.07 -0.96
C LEU A 43 7.76 -19.46 -1.16
N LYS A 44 9.02 -19.55 -1.58
CA LYS A 44 9.74 -20.82 -1.75
C LYS A 44 10.32 -21.39 -0.44
N ASP A 45 10.52 -20.53 0.55
CA ASP A 45 11.05 -20.89 1.87
C ASP A 45 10.39 -20.03 2.96
N GLN A 46 9.11 -20.34 3.23
CA GLN A 46 8.28 -19.58 4.17
C GLN A 46 8.75 -19.71 5.63
N GLN A 47 9.65 -20.66 5.93
CA GLN A 47 10.25 -20.82 7.27
C GLN A 47 11.50 -19.96 7.44
N SER A 48 12.08 -19.44 6.38
CA SER A 48 13.31 -18.65 6.42
C SER A 48 13.15 -17.39 7.27
N ARG A 49 13.81 -17.36 8.43
CA ARG A 49 13.88 -16.18 9.28
C ARG A 49 14.63 -15.05 8.61
N ALA A 50 15.72 -15.36 7.91
CA ALA A 50 16.53 -14.39 7.19
C ALA A 50 15.71 -13.61 6.15
N LEU A 51 14.83 -14.29 5.39
CA LEU A 51 13.95 -13.65 4.42
C LEU A 51 12.88 -12.79 5.10
N LYS A 52 12.32 -13.23 6.22
CA LYS A 52 11.38 -12.41 7.01
C LYS A 52 12.05 -11.14 7.53
N ASP A 53 13.27 -11.22 8.03
CA ASP A 53 14.04 -10.07 8.51
C ASP A 53 14.40 -9.12 7.35
N GLU A 54 14.79 -9.66 6.18
CA GLU A 54 15.05 -8.86 4.96
C GLU A 54 13.79 -8.11 4.50
N MET A 55 12.63 -8.80 4.44
CA MET A 55 11.34 -8.19 4.09
C MET A 55 10.98 -7.05 5.06
N ALA A 56 11.13 -7.26 6.36
CA ALA A 56 10.83 -6.25 7.38
C ALA A 56 11.74 -5.01 7.25
N ALA A 57 13.03 -5.22 6.99
CA ALA A 57 13.98 -4.13 6.79
C ALA A 57 13.68 -3.32 5.52
N LEU A 58 13.40 -3.99 4.41
CA LEU A 58 12.98 -3.35 3.15
C LEU A 58 11.69 -2.57 3.35
N ASN A 59 10.69 -3.18 3.97
CA ASN A 59 9.40 -2.53 4.20
C ASN A 59 9.56 -1.26 5.04
N THR A 60 10.31 -1.31 6.14
CA THR A 60 10.59 -0.13 6.98
C THR A 60 11.16 1.04 6.16
N LYS A 61 12.16 0.75 5.31
CA LYS A 61 12.80 1.76 4.44
C LYS A 61 11.82 2.30 3.39
N HIS A 62 11.09 1.41 2.73
CA HIS A 62 10.20 1.78 1.63
C HIS A 62 8.98 2.55 2.13
N VAL A 63 8.36 2.14 3.23
CA VAL A 63 7.27 2.87 3.88
C VAL A 63 7.70 4.29 4.26
N ALA A 64 8.89 4.45 4.84
CA ALA A 64 9.42 5.77 5.19
C ALA A 64 9.56 6.67 3.93
N ARG A 65 9.96 6.09 2.79
CA ARG A 65 10.09 6.83 1.53
C ARG A 65 8.73 7.19 0.92
N VAL A 66 7.75 6.27 0.91
CA VAL A 66 6.38 6.57 0.46
C VAL A 66 5.76 7.67 1.32
N ARG A 67 5.95 7.64 2.65
CA ARG A 67 5.51 8.72 3.54
C ARG A 67 6.20 10.05 3.25
N ALA A 68 7.48 10.04 2.82
CA ALA A 68 8.15 11.25 2.39
C ALA A 68 7.50 11.84 1.14
N PHE A 69 7.18 11.02 0.13
CA PHE A 69 6.44 11.46 -1.06
C PHE A 69 5.05 12.01 -0.70
N ILE A 70 4.32 11.34 0.20
CA ILE A 70 3.03 11.83 0.68
C ILE A 70 3.17 13.21 1.34
N ARG A 71 4.20 13.45 2.16
CA ARG A 71 4.45 14.78 2.75
C ARG A 71 4.81 15.83 1.71
N GLU A 72 5.62 15.49 0.72
CA GLU A 72 5.99 16.38 -0.39
C GLU A 72 4.78 16.80 -1.23
N LEU A 73 3.88 15.84 -1.49
CA LEU A 73 2.70 16.02 -2.36
C LEU A 73 1.47 16.56 -1.61
N GLY A 74 1.40 16.35 -0.30
CA GLY A 74 0.18 16.60 0.49
C GLY A 74 -0.97 15.63 0.20
N THR A 75 -0.71 14.58 -0.60
CA THR A 75 -1.70 13.59 -1.05
C THR A 75 -1.04 12.25 -1.37
N TRP A 76 -1.86 11.24 -1.70
CA TRP A 76 -1.38 9.98 -2.26
C TRP A 76 -0.59 10.22 -3.56
N PRO A 77 0.53 9.51 -3.80
CA PRO A 77 1.23 9.56 -5.09
C PRO A 77 0.38 8.87 -6.17
N GLY A 78 -0.56 9.62 -6.70
CA GLY A 78 -1.63 9.15 -7.57
C GLY A 78 -1.22 9.01 -9.03
N ALA A 79 -2.13 8.42 -9.81
CA ALA A 79 -1.91 8.11 -11.23
C ALA A 79 -1.61 9.36 -12.09
N SER A 80 -2.18 10.52 -11.76
CA SER A 80 -1.92 11.79 -12.45
C SER A 80 -0.51 12.33 -12.18
N ILE A 81 0.15 11.90 -11.10
CA ILE A 81 1.48 12.38 -10.71
C ILE A 81 2.56 11.37 -11.14
N VAL A 82 2.41 10.11 -10.74
CA VAL A 82 3.45 9.07 -10.91
C VAL A 82 3.05 7.96 -11.88
N GLY A 83 1.95 8.13 -12.62
CA GLY A 83 1.39 7.09 -13.48
C GLY A 83 0.66 6.00 -12.68
N LYS A 84 -0.19 5.21 -13.36
CA LYS A 84 -0.95 4.11 -12.73
C LYS A 84 -0.03 3.05 -12.11
N ASP A 85 1.08 2.75 -12.76
CA ASP A 85 2.06 1.79 -12.30
C ASP A 85 2.84 2.28 -11.07
N GLY A 86 3.21 3.57 -11.02
CA GLY A 86 3.82 4.19 -9.84
C GLY A 86 2.87 4.23 -8.64
N SER A 87 1.60 4.61 -8.86
CA SER A 87 0.58 4.59 -7.80
C SER A 87 0.31 3.17 -7.29
N GLY A 88 0.24 2.17 -8.18
CA GLY A 88 0.15 0.77 -7.81
C GLY A 88 1.38 0.27 -7.04
N ALA A 89 2.59 0.74 -7.41
CA ALA A 89 3.82 0.41 -6.69
C ALA A 89 3.81 0.97 -5.26
N ALA A 90 3.38 2.21 -5.08
CA ALA A 90 3.18 2.79 -3.74
C ALA A 90 2.20 1.97 -2.91
N TRP A 91 1.08 1.54 -3.51
CA TRP A 91 0.11 0.67 -2.86
C TRP A 91 0.74 -0.68 -2.45
N THR A 92 1.50 -1.34 -3.32
CA THR A 92 2.17 -2.62 -3.01
C THR A 92 3.05 -2.51 -1.77
N ILE A 93 3.79 -1.41 -1.63
CA ILE A 93 4.64 -1.17 -0.46
C ILE A 93 3.79 -1.03 0.82
N ILE A 94 2.70 -0.25 0.76
CA ILE A 94 1.84 -0.02 1.93
C ILE A 94 1.04 -1.27 2.30
N GLN A 95 0.73 -2.17 1.36
CA GLN A 95 0.09 -3.46 1.67
C GLN A 95 0.92 -4.34 2.62
N HIS A 96 2.23 -4.21 2.60
CA HIS A 96 3.14 -4.96 3.47
C HIS A 96 3.57 -4.18 4.72
N ALA A 97 3.02 -2.98 4.91
CA ALA A 97 3.32 -2.14 6.07
C ALA A 97 2.70 -2.69 7.37
N PRO A 98 3.20 -2.27 8.54
CA PRO A 98 2.55 -2.58 9.81
C PRO A 98 1.08 -2.12 9.85
N PRO A 99 0.21 -2.84 10.60
CA PRO A 99 -1.23 -2.55 10.66
C PRO A 99 -1.58 -1.09 10.93
N GLU A 100 -0.87 -0.45 11.83
CA GLU A 100 -1.07 0.96 12.18
C GLU A 100 -0.79 1.92 11.02
N VAL A 101 0.15 1.59 10.14
CA VAL A 101 0.47 2.38 8.94
C VAL A 101 -0.64 2.23 7.90
N ILE A 102 -1.12 1.00 7.71
CA ILE A 102 -2.23 0.70 6.81
C ILE A 102 -3.46 1.49 7.26
N HIS A 103 -3.82 1.39 8.54
CA HIS A 103 -4.97 2.08 9.12
C HIS A 103 -4.87 3.61 8.96
N GLU A 104 -3.70 4.19 9.23
CA GLU A 104 -3.44 5.64 9.10
C GLU A 104 -3.62 6.13 7.65
N LEU A 105 -3.11 5.36 6.66
CA LEU A 105 -3.08 5.79 5.27
C LEU A 105 -4.35 5.42 4.48
N LEU A 106 -5.15 4.46 4.96
CA LEU A 106 -6.35 3.99 4.28
C LEU A 106 -7.33 5.12 3.90
N PRO A 107 -7.69 6.09 4.77
CA PRO A 107 -8.59 7.18 4.38
C PRO A 107 -8.06 8.06 3.24
N MET A 108 -6.73 8.18 3.12
CA MET A 108 -6.11 8.90 2.00
C MET A 108 -6.21 8.11 0.71
N MET A 109 -6.02 6.79 0.77
CA MET A 109 -6.14 5.89 -0.37
C MET A 109 -7.59 5.83 -0.88
N GLU A 110 -8.59 5.80 0.02
CA GLU A 110 -10.01 5.87 -0.35
C GLU A 110 -10.32 7.16 -1.12
N ARG A 111 -9.90 8.33 -0.61
CA ARG A 111 -10.05 9.61 -1.31
C ARG A 111 -9.31 9.68 -2.65
N ALA A 112 -8.19 8.97 -2.77
CA ALA A 112 -7.46 8.86 -4.03
C ALA A 112 -8.22 7.98 -5.04
N ALA A 113 -8.84 6.89 -4.57
CA ALA A 113 -9.66 6.02 -5.43
C ALA A 113 -10.92 6.73 -5.96
N GLU A 114 -11.57 7.58 -5.15
CA GLU A 114 -12.70 8.42 -5.59
C GLU A 114 -12.35 9.35 -6.76
N LYS A 115 -11.06 9.60 -6.97
CA LYS A 115 -10.52 10.46 -8.04
C LYS A 115 -9.79 9.67 -9.14
N ASP A 116 -9.94 8.35 -9.17
CA ASP A 116 -9.20 7.45 -10.07
C ASP A 116 -7.66 7.55 -9.98
N GLU A 117 -7.14 8.09 -8.87
CA GLU A 117 -5.70 8.22 -8.62
C GLU A 117 -5.04 6.91 -8.15
N VAL A 118 -5.84 5.97 -7.68
CA VAL A 118 -5.47 4.58 -7.39
C VAL A 118 -6.66 3.67 -7.70
N SER A 119 -6.40 2.43 -8.12
CA SER A 119 -7.49 1.47 -8.39
C SER A 119 -8.28 1.17 -7.11
N PHE A 120 -9.62 1.28 -7.17
CA PHE A 120 -10.46 0.94 -6.03
C PHE A 120 -10.34 -0.54 -5.64
N GLY A 121 -10.09 -1.47 -6.59
CA GLY A 121 -9.83 -2.88 -6.27
C GLY A 121 -8.61 -3.07 -5.35
N LEU A 122 -7.56 -2.28 -5.54
CA LEU A 122 -6.40 -2.27 -4.65
C LEU A 122 -6.78 -1.73 -3.25
N VAL A 123 -7.56 -0.66 -3.21
CA VAL A 123 -8.05 -0.08 -1.94
C VAL A 123 -9.00 -1.04 -1.22
N ALA A 124 -9.86 -1.76 -1.94
CA ALA A 124 -10.73 -2.79 -1.38
C ALA A 124 -9.93 -3.90 -0.67
N THR A 125 -8.78 -4.30 -1.24
CA THR A 125 -7.85 -5.24 -0.59
C THR A 125 -7.28 -4.65 0.70
N THR A 126 -6.99 -3.35 0.72
CA THR A 126 -6.50 -2.65 1.92
C THR A 126 -7.58 -2.56 3.00
N ILE A 127 -8.83 -2.25 2.61
CA ILE A 127 -9.98 -2.22 3.51
C ILE A 127 -10.14 -3.56 4.23
N ASP A 128 -10.14 -4.67 3.47
CA ASP A 128 -10.26 -6.00 4.07
C ASP A 128 -9.12 -6.30 5.03
N ARG A 129 -7.89 -5.96 4.66
CA ARG A 129 -6.71 -6.16 5.50
C ARG A 129 -6.81 -5.37 6.80
N ASP A 130 -7.20 -4.11 6.72
CA ASP A 130 -7.41 -3.26 7.90
C ASP A 130 -8.51 -3.81 8.82
N LEU A 131 -9.65 -4.23 8.24
CA LEU A 131 -10.72 -4.87 8.99
C LEU A 131 -10.26 -6.13 9.73
N VAL A 132 -9.53 -7.00 9.03
CA VAL A 132 -8.99 -8.24 9.62
C VAL A 132 -7.99 -7.95 10.73
N HIS A 133 -7.11 -6.98 10.58
CA HIS A 133 -6.20 -6.56 11.65
C HIS A 133 -6.93 -6.04 12.89
N GLN A 134 -8.11 -5.45 12.71
CA GLN A 134 -8.99 -5.03 13.81
C GLN A 134 -9.85 -6.17 14.39
N GLY A 135 -9.66 -7.41 13.95
CA GLY A 135 -10.48 -8.57 14.36
C GLY A 135 -11.91 -8.54 13.80
N LYS A 136 -12.16 -7.74 12.77
CA LYS A 136 -13.46 -7.62 12.10
C LYS A 136 -13.55 -8.55 10.90
N LYS A 137 -14.78 -8.79 10.44
CA LYS A 137 -15.04 -9.52 9.20
C LYS A 137 -14.69 -8.65 7.99
N GLN A 138 -14.12 -9.25 6.95
CA GLN A 138 -13.81 -8.60 5.69
C GLN A 138 -15.04 -8.40 4.79
N ARG A 139 -14.98 -7.49 3.81
CA ARG A 139 -16.10 -7.16 2.92
C ARG A 139 -15.99 -7.78 1.54
N TYR A 140 -14.78 -7.82 1.00
CA TYR A 140 -14.53 -8.17 -0.40
C TYR A 140 -13.93 -9.57 -0.56
N GLY A 141 -13.61 -10.27 0.52
CA GLY A 141 -13.04 -11.62 0.47
C GLY A 141 -11.63 -11.66 -0.13
N THR A 142 -10.78 -10.69 0.22
CA THR A 142 -9.41 -10.59 -0.31
C THR A 142 -8.36 -11.15 0.64
N GLN A 143 -8.71 -11.43 1.89
CA GLN A 143 -7.82 -11.97 2.91
C GLN A 143 -8.14 -13.44 3.19
N PHE A 144 -7.10 -14.28 3.28
CA PHE A 144 -7.22 -15.73 3.39
C PHE A 144 -6.40 -16.26 4.58
N ASP A 145 -6.90 -17.33 5.20
CA ASP A 145 -6.08 -18.18 6.05
C ASP A 145 -5.29 -19.16 5.15
N THR A 146 -3.99 -18.93 5.07
CA THR A 146 -3.06 -19.78 4.29
C THR A 146 -2.15 -20.58 5.20
N SER A 147 -2.50 -20.74 6.49
CA SER A 147 -1.71 -21.46 7.47
C SER A 147 -1.82 -22.98 7.28
N GLY A 148 -0.69 -23.68 7.27
CA GLY A 148 -0.63 -25.13 7.05
C GLY A 148 -1.26 -25.51 5.71
N ASP A 149 -2.17 -26.50 5.73
CA ASP A 149 -2.89 -26.97 4.52
C ASP A 149 -4.13 -26.15 4.17
N LYS A 150 -4.44 -25.13 4.96
CA LYS A 150 -5.59 -24.27 4.71
C LYS A 150 -5.36 -23.33 3.54
N CYS A 151 -6.43 -23.01 2.86
CA CYS A 151 -6.52 -21.90 1.93
C CYS A 151 -7.99 -21.49 1.81
N GLU A 152 -8.46 -20.76 2.79
CA GLU A 152 -9.86 -20.39 2.93
C GLU A 152 -9.97 -18.88 3.14
N PRO A 153 -11.01 -18.22 2.58
CA PRO A 153 -11.24 -16.81 2.88
C PRO A 153 -11.54 -16.63 4.38
N LEU A 154 -10.94 -15.61 4.97
CA LEU A 154 -11.30 -15.21 6.34
C LEU A 154 -12.79 -14.82 6.39
N PRO A 155 -13.43 -14.78 7.59
CA PRO A 155 -14.85 -14.53 7.71
C PRO A 155 -15.33 -13.28 6.98
N LEU A 156 -16.39 -13.42 6.17
CA LEU A 156 -17.04 -12.35 5.42
C LEU A 156 -18.11 -11.65 6.26
N GLU A 157 -18.23 -10.31 6.09
CA GLU A 157 -19.28 -9.49 6.69
C GLU A 157 -20.66 -9.88 6.12
N ASP A 158 -20.74 -10.01 4.80
CA ASP A 158 -21.95 -10.38 4.06
C ASP A 158 -21.61 -11.35 2.91
N PRO A 159 -21.64 -12.67 3.16
CA PRO A 159 -21.30 -13.66 2.15
C PRO A 159 -22.23 -13.65 0.92
N GLU A 160 -23.51 -13.25 1.09
CA GLU A 160 -24.49 -13.25 0.00
C GLU A 160 -24.22 -12.10 -0.99
N ARG A 161 -23.63 -11.02 -0.53
CA ARG A 161 -23.34 -9.83 -1.35
C ARG A 161 -21.88 -9.70 -1.80
N VAL A 162 -21.02 -10.63 -1.42
CA VAL A 162 -19.58 -10.52 -1.71
C VAL A 162 -19.30 -10.38 -3.21
N GLU A 163 -19.99 -11.12 -4.07
CA GLU A 163 -19.77 -11.05 -5.52
C GLU A 163 -20.21 -9.70 -6.11
N GLU A 164 -21.32 -9.13 -5.61
CA GLU A 164 -21.75 -7.79 -5.99
C GLU A 164 -20.73 -6.73 -5.57
N LEU A 165 -20.24 -6.80 -4.33
CA LEU A 165 -19.24 -5.88 -3.80
C LEU A 165 -17.92 -5.97 -4.57
N ARG A 166 -17.46 -7.18 -4.88
CA ARG A 166 -16.27 -7.44 -5.69
C ARG A 166 -16.39 -6.84 -7.08
N LYS A 167 -17.52 -7.08 -7.75
CA LYS A 167 -17.79 -6.51 -9.08
C LYS A 167 -17.75 -4.98 -9.05
N ARG A 168 -18.36 -4.34 -8.06
CA ARG A 168 -18.32 -2.88 -7.88
C ARG A 168 -16.92 -2.36 -7.62
N ALA A 169 -16.09 -3.15 -6.94
CA ALA A 169 -14.69 -2.82 -6.67
C ALA A 169 -13.75 -3.09 -7.87
N GLY A 170 -14.26 -3.63 -8.98
CA GLY A 170 -13.42 -4.03 -10.12
C GLY A 170 -12.60 -5.29 -9.85
N LEU A 171 -13.00 -6.10 -8.88
CA LEU A 171 -12.39 -7.38 -8.55
C LEU A 171 -13.06 -8.52 -9.32
N GLY A 172 -12.30 -9.54 -9.69
CA GLY A 172 -12.81 -10.78 -10.27
C GLY A 172 -13.60 -11.61 -9.24
N PRO A 173 -14.30 -12.69 -9.70
CA PRO A 173 -15.05 -13.59 -8.83
C PRO A 173 -14.21 -14.14 -7.68
N LEU A 174 -14.83 -14.33 -6.50
CA LEU A 174 -14.13 -14.82 -5.30
C LEU A 174 -13.52 -16.21 -5.53
N GLY A 175 -14.24 -17.10 -6.21
CA GLY A 175 -13.76 -18.46 -6.50
C GLY A 175 -12.48 -18.46 -7.33
N GLU A 176 -12.43 -17.67 -8.41
CA GLU A 176 -11.23 -17.55 -9.25
C GLU A 176 -10.04 -16.96 -8.49
N TYR A 177 -10.32 -15.95 -7.65
CA TYR A 177 -9.31 -15.35 -6.80
C TYR A 177 -8.75 -16.35 -5.78
N ALA A 178 -9.63 -17.14 -5.14
CA ALA A 178 -9.24 -18.20 -4.21
C ALA A 178 -8.35 -19.24 -4.88
N GLU A 179 -8.75 -19.74 -6.08
CA GLU A 179 -7.94 -20.70 -6.83
C GLU A 179 -6.53 -20.15 -7.16
N MET A 180 -6.46 -18.93 -7.63
CA MET A 180 -5.19 -18.25 -7.94
C MET A 180 -4.30 -18.16 -6.70
N LEU A 181 -4.87 -17.69 -5.59
CA LEU A 181 -4.15 -17.45 -4.35
C LEU A 181 -3.68 -18.77 -3.73
N CYS A 182 -4.52 -19.81 -3.74
CA CYS A 182 -4.18 -21.12 -3.22
C CYS A 182 -3.04 -21.79 -4.03
N LYS A 183 -3.02 -21.62 -5.35
CA LYS A 183 -1.89 -22.07 -6.18
C LYS A 183 -0.59 -21.35 -5.83
N LEU A 184 -0.68 -20.07 -5.46
CA LEU A 184 0.50 -19.27 -5.11
C LEU A 184 1.12 -19.69 -3.77
N TYR A 185 0.30 -20.01 -2.76
CA TYR A 185 0.77 -20.29 -1.40
C TYR A 185 1.03 -21.77 -1.11
N LYS A 186 0.56 -22.69 -1.98
CA LYS A 186 0.75 -24.15 -1.83
C LYS A 186 1.80 -24.73 -2.79
N GLN A 187 2.71 -23.90 -3.29
CA GLN A 187 3.83 -24.35 -4.14
C GLN A 187 4.97 -24.96 -3.34
#